data_4eb678b19eed34de09fdc50c12705fd6
#
_entry.id   4eb678b19eed34de09fdc50c12705fd6
#
_cell.length_a   1.000
_cell.length_b   1.000
_cell.length_c   1.000
_cell.angle_alpha   90.00
_cell.angle_beta   90.00
_cell.angle_gamma   90.00
#
_symmetry.space_group_name_H-M   'P 1'
#
loop_
_entity.id
_entity.type
_entity.pdbx_description
1 polymer ?
#
loop_
_entity_poly.entity_id
_entity_poly.type
_entity_poly.pdbx_seq_one_letter_code
_entity_poly.pdbx_strand_id
1 'polypeptide(L)'
;MSIDSPSDSPSSSTTSGAAADGYSARLRPHFRGIWVIAATLCVAVWGGVAFYLDFDQKASLHVVADQAEIHAKLLEEHTARTIRVLDQTTLFIKSDFEHERAHFDLQRYARAGIFLDNFFNLIATADETGQTRQMIPPLPTSNIKDRAHFAIHVAEDSGNLFVSKPVLGRSSGKWSLQFTRRLNKPDGSFGGIVVCSLDPGYFTEFYKSVSLGAGSETALIGTDGIIRARRSDTSNEIGQDLRDSILFDQLKSSPTGTYQETSLVDNTRRTYAYRRLQHYPVIVAVGINERVALAEFEQHSTLMLGLCAVITLLILAATAALHRSLLAQEQINTALEQNVRDAQDSADLKTEFIARISHELRTPLTGILGFSEYLKDHAKDPDDGNTANIIHQSGKHLLALVNTTLDLAKIASGQMTLDEESVNLLELLENAIALHSATATNAGLDLHLDLDPNLPKFIFTDRTKLMQVLINLLSNAIKFTTYGFVHLRVQVVPADHKIQFSVSDSGIGIPQQQQHCVFDRFRQLDNFITRRQGGSGLGLALAKDIVDFMGGEIWFESKPDLGSTFFFTLPLKHGGFSE
;
A
#
# COMPACT_ATOMS: atom_id res chain seq x y z
N MET A 1 39.55 -67.09 15.30
CA MET A 1 38.29 -67.79 15.22
C MET A 1 37.17 -66.76 15.44
N SER A 2 36.63 -66.35 14.34
CA SER A 2 35.59 -65.31 14.20
C SER A 2 34.28 -65.74 14.76
N ILE A 3 33.49 -64.86 15.35
CA ILE A 3 32.05 -64.90 15.32
C ILE A 3 31.53 -63.45 15.21
N ASP A 4 30.93 -63.20 14.09
CA ASP A 4 30.11 -62.05 13.73
C ASP A 4 28.90 -61.87 14.63
N SER A 5 28.56 -60.64 14.88
CA SER A 5 27.24 -60.26 15.34
C SER A 5 26.58 -59.34 14.31
N PRO A 6 25.33 -59.53 13.97
CA PRO A 6 24.61 -58.63 13.10
C PRO A 6 23.59 -57.79 13.83
N SER A 7 23.37 -56.72 13.23
CA SER A 7 22.12 -56.05 12.91
C SER A 7 21.79 -54.75 13.56
N ASP A 8 22.01 -53.79 12.74
CA ASP A 8 21.36 -52.46 12.75
C ASP A 8 19.84 -52.59 12.60
N SER A 9 19.16 -51.87 13.45
CA SER A 9 17.76 -51.48 13.23
C SER A 9 17.72 -50.02 12.75
N PRO A 10 16.97 -49.68 11.70
CA PRO A 10 16.94 -48.31 11.18
C PRO A 10 16.10 -47.40 12.06
N SER A 11 16.74 -46.34 12.50
CA SER A 11 16.11 -45.22 13.18
C SER A 11 15.22 -44.42 12.24
N SER A 12 13.92 -44.43 12.53
CA SER A 12 12.89 -43.63 11.85
C SER A 12 12.80 -42.20 12.37
N SER A 13 13.84 -41.37 12.16
CA SER A 13 13.82 -39.98 12.62
C SER A 13 14.20 -38.93 11.58
N THR A 14 14.13 -39.25 10.28
CA THR A 14 14.62 -38.32 9.22
C THR A 14 13.57 -37.72 8.28
N THR A 15 12.28 -37.98 8.49
CA THR A 15 11.24 -37.44 7.59
C THR A 15 10.59 -36.11 8.03
N SER A 16 10.78 -35.66 9.27
CA SER A 16 10.19 -34.41 9.78
C SER A 16 10.91 -33.13 9.35
N GLY A 17 12.22 -33.19 9.14
CA GLY A 17 13.02 -32.01 8.74
C GLY A 17 12.80 -31.58 7.29
N ALA A 18 12.57 -32.53 6.38
CA ALA A 18 12.46 -32.24 4.95
C ALA A 18 11.16 -31.52 4.55
N ALA A 19 10.08 -31.70 5.31
CA ALA A 19 8.79 -31.04 5.04
C ALA A 19 8.81 -29.56 5.48
N ALA A 20 9.44 -29.25 6.60
CA ALA A 20 9.58 -27.87 7.11
C ALA A 20 10.51 -27.02 6.22
N ASP A 21 11.62 -27.59 5.75
CA ASP A 21 12.55 -26.94 4.81
C ASP A 21 11.92 -26.71 3.41
N GLY A 22 11.04 -27.57 2.95
CA GLY A 22 10.35 -27.43 1.68
C GLY A 22 9.31 -26.28 1.68
N TYR A 23 8.69 -25.98 2.81
CA TYR A 23 7.69 -24.91 2.94
C TYR A 23 8.39 -23.53 3.06
N SER A 24 9.43 -23.43 3.86
CA SER A 24 10.23 -22.18 3.99
C SER A 24 10.93 -21.82 2.68
N ALA A 25 11.31 -22.79 1.87
CA ALA A 25 11.90 -22.57 0.54
C ALA A 25 10.89 -22.01 -0.49
N ARG A 26 9.60 -22.28 -0.36
CA ARG A 26 8.54 -21.77 -1.25
C ARG A 26 8.14 -20.31 -0.97
N LEU A 27 8.29 -19.83 0.26
CA LEU A 27 7.91 -18.46 0.65
C LEU A 27 9.03 -17.43 0.44
N ARG A 28 10.30 -17.85 0.40
CA ARG A 28 11.45 -16.96 0.11
C ARG A 28 11.31 -16.12 -1.17
N PRO A 29 10.71 -16.59 -2.29
CA PRO A 29 10.49 -15.76 -3.48
C PRO A 29 9.45 -14.66 -3.25
N HIS A 30 8.43 -14.86 -2.41
CA HIS A 30 7.41 -13.85 -2.12
C HIS A 30 7.98 -12.67 -1.32
N PHE A 31 8.87 -12.93 -0.36
CA PHE A 31 9.54 -11.86 0.41
C PHE A 31 10.46 -10.99 -0.47
N ARG A 32 11.15 -11.59 -1.44
CA ARG A 32 11.94 -10.84 -2.43
C ARG A 32 11.05 -10.01 -3.35
N GLY A 33 9.88 -10.53 -3.73
CA GLY A 33 8.92 -9.85 -4.60
C GLY A 33 8.45 -8.51 -4.02
N ILE A 34 8.16 -8.44 -2.72
CA ILE A 34 7.72 -7.21 -2.05
C ILE A 34 8.78 -6.10 -2.13
N TRP A 35 10.05 -6.44 -1.89
CA TRP A 35 11.15 -5.49 -1.98
C TRP A 35 11.44 -5.06 -3.43
N VAL A 36 11.24 -5.94 -4.40
CA VAL A 36 11.35 -5.59 -5.83
C VAL A 36 10.24 -4.61 -6.23
N ILE A 37 9.01 -4.83 -5.79
CA ILE A 37 7.90 -3.90 -6.05
C ILE A 37 8.19 -2.54 -5.40
N ALA A 38 8.64 -2.51 -4.14
CA ALA A 38 8.99 -1.27 -3.45
C ALA A 38 10.11 -0.52 -4.16
N ALA A 39 11.17 -1.22 -4.60
CA ALA A 39 12.27 -0.64 -5.36
C ALA A 39 11.77 -0.06 -6.71
N THR A 40 10.92 -0.80 -7.43
CA THR A 40 10.34 -0.33 -8.70
C THR A 40 9.49 0.93 -8.50
N LEU A 41 8.68 0.98 -7.44
CA LEU A 41 7.89 2.17 -7.10
C LEU A 41 8.80 3.37 -6.76
N CYS A 42 9.86 3.16 -5.97
CA CYS A 42 10.82 4.22 -5.67
C CYS A 42 11.49 4.75 -6.95
N VAL A 43 11.94 3.85 -7.85
CA VAL A 43 12.55 4.24 -9.14
C VAL A 43 11.55 5.02 -10.00
N ALA A 44 10.28 4.59 -10.05
CA ALA A 44 9.24 5.30 -10.80
C ALA A 44 8.98 6.71 -10.25
N VAL A 45 8.89 6.86 -8.91
CA VAL A 45 8.69 8.15 -8.25
C VAL A 45 9.87 9.09 -8.53
N TRP A 46 11.12 8.64 -8.30
CA TRP A 46 12.31 9.44 -8.54
C TRP A 46 12.51 9.77 -10.01
N GLY A 47 12.25 8.81 -10.91
CA GLY A 47 12.30 9.02 -12.36
C GLY A 47 11.26 10.05 -12.83
N GLY A 48 10.04 9.96 -12.32
CA GLY A 48 8.98 10.92 -12.61
C GLY A 48 9.31 12.33 -12.13
N VAL A 49 9.83 12.47 -10.91
CA VAL A 49 10.24 13.76 -10.34
C VAL A 49 11.42 14.33 -11.13
N ALA A 50 12.43 13.53 -11.43
CA ALA A 50 13.59 13.99 -12.21
C ALA A 50 13.18 14.48 -13.61
N PHE A 51 12.30 13.75 -14.29
CA PHE A 51 11.75 14.16 -15.58
C PHE A 51 10.96 15.47 -15.48
N TYR A 52 10.09 15.59 -14.46
CA TYR A 52 9.31 16.79 -14.24
C TYR A 52 10.21 18.02 -13.98
N LEU A 53 11.24 17.87 -13.12
CA LEU A 53 12.15 18.98 -12.80
C LEU A 53 12.98 19.42 -14.00
N ASP A 54 13.45 18.50 -14.85
CA ASP A 54 14.14 18.84 -16.11
C ASP A 54 13.21 19.59 -17.07
N PHE A 55 11.97 19.13 -17.20
CA PHE A 55 10.96 19.79 -18.03
C PHE A 55 10.62 21.21 -17.51
N ASP A 56 10.37 21.34 -16.21
CA ASP A 56 10.00 22.61 -15.57
C ASP A 56 11.15 23.63 -15.62
N GLN A 57 12.40 23.17 -15.43
CA GLN A 57 13.59 24.02 -15.58
C GLN A 57 13.71 24.58 -17.00
N LYS A 58 13.54 23.74 -18.03
CA LYS A 58 13.58 24.16 -19.44
C LYS A 58 12.46 25.14 -19.75
N ALA A 59 11.25 24.86 -19.28
CA ALA A 59 10.11 25.76 -19.46
C ALA A 59 10.36 27.12 -18.80
N SER A 60 10.89 27.14 -17.59
CA SER A 60 11.23 28.38 -16.88
C SER A 60 12.31 29.18 -17.61
N LEU A 61 13.33 28.54 -18.16
CA LEU A 61 14.35 29.19 -18.97
C LEU A 61 13.79 29.78 -20.28
N HIS A 62 12.83 29.12 -20.91
CA HIS A 62 12.13 29.67 -22.08
C HIS A 62 11.35 30.95 -21.72
N VAL A 63 10.63 30.94 -20.60
CA VAL A 63 9.92 32.14 -20.13
C VAL A 63 10.89 33.30 -19.88
N VAL A 64 12.06 33.03 -19.30
CA VAL A 64 13.10 34.04 -19.11
C VAL A 64 13.62 34.58 -20.44
N ALA A 65 13.83 33.72 -21.43
CA ALA A 65 14.28 34.13 -22.77
C ALA A 65 13.22 35.00 -23.47
N ASP A 66 11.94 34.62 -23.40
CA ASP A 66 10.83 35.39 -23.97
C ASP A 66 10.71 36.77 -23.32
N GLN A 67 10.83 36.83 -21.99
CA GLN A 67 10.84 38.10 -21.26
C GLN A 67 12.03 38.99 -21.67
N ALA A 68 13.23 38.41 -21.79
CA ALA A 68 14.40 39.15 -22.26
C ALA A 68 14.19 39.70 -23.67
N GLU A 69 13.58 38.92 -24.58
CA GLU A 69 13.28 39.34 -25.97
C GLU A 69 12.28 40.48 -26.00
N ILE A 70 11.19 40.41 -25.22
CA ILE A 70 10.19 41.48 -25.11
C ILE A 70 10.88 42.78 -24.68
N HIS A 71 11.70 42.71 -23.63
CA HIS A 71 12.41 43.87 -23.10
C HIS A 71 13.47 44.41 -24.08
N ALA A 72 14.19 43.51 -24.80
CA ALA A 72 15.14 43.92 -25.81
C ALA A 72 14.45 44.66 -26.96
N LYS A 73 13.24 44.21 -27.40
CA LYS A 73 12.44 44.90 -28.40
C LYS A 73 12.00 46.30 -27.96
N LEU A 74 11.54 46.41 -26.71
CA LEU A 74 11.18 47.71 -26.12
C LEU A 74 12.41 48.67 -26.06
N LEU A 75 13.58 48.12 -25.68
CA LEU A 75 14.83 48.88 -25.67
C LEU A 75 15.24 49.32 -27.09
N GLU A 76 15.12 48.46 -28.09
CA GLU A 76 15.37 48.77 -29.49
C GLU A 76 14.50 49.94 -29.97
N GLU A 77 13.19 49.90 -29.71
CA GLU A 77 12.24 50.93 -30.13
C GLU A 77 12.54 52.27 -29.44
N HIS A 78 12.81 52.27 -28.13
CA HIS A 78 13.18 53.46 -27.39
C HIS A 78 14.49 54.05 -27.91
N THR A 79 15.53 53.20 -28.08
CA THR A 79 16.85 53.61 -28.56
C THR A 79 16.75 54.17 -30.00
N ALA A 80 16.03 53.48 -30.88
CA ALA A 80 15.83 53.92 -32.25
C ALA A 80 15.12 55.28 -32.32
N ARG A 81 14.09 55.49 -31.49
CA ARG A 81 13.38 56.77 -31.38
C ARG A 81 14.32 57.90 -30.88
N THR A 82 15.09 57.61 -29.83
CA THR A 82 16.06 58.57 -29.29
C THR A 82 17.11 58.96 -30.31
N ILE A 83 17.75 58.00 -30.97
CA ILE A 83 18.76 58.26 -32.00
C ILE A 83 18.15 58.99 -33.21
N ARG A 84 16.92 58.70 -33.58
CA ARG A 84 16.22 59.42 -34.67
C ARG A 84 16.01 60.89 -34.35
N VAL A 85 15.69 61.27 -33.12
CA VAL A 85 15.61 62.66 -32.68
C VAL A 85 16.95 63.34 -32.83
N LEU A 86 18.05 62.69 -32.39
CA LEU A 86 19.42 63.20 -32.54
C LEU A 86 19.83 63.34 -34.01
N ASP A 87 19.46 62.40 -34.85
CA ASP A 87 19.73 62.41 -36.27
C ASP A 87 19.01 63.56 -36.97
N GLN A 88 17.71 63.71 -36.69
CA GLN A 88 16.92 64.84 -37.21
C GLN A 88 17.46 66.19 -36.74
N THR A 89 17.86 66.27 -35.47
CA THR A 89 18.46 67.51 -34.89
C THR A 89 19.76 67.86 -35.61
N THR A 90 20.65 66.89 -35.83
CA THR A 90 21.91 67.11 -36.53
C THR A 90 21.70 67.48 -37.99
N LEU A 91 20.72 66.85 -38.70
CA LEU A 91 20.32 67.17 -40.05
C LEU A 91 19.76 68.60 -40.15
N PHE A 92 18.88 68.98 -39.23
CA PHE A 92 18.30 70.30 -39.17
C PHE A 92 19.39 71.37 -39.02
N ILE A 93 20.29 71.21 -38.05
CA ILE A 93 21.40 72.12 -37.81
C ILE A 93 22.35 72.18 -39.02
N LYS A 94 22.64 71.02 -39.67
CA LYS A 94 23.42 70.94 -40.89
C LYS A 94 22.77 71.75 -42.03
N SER A 95 21.49 71.52 -42.27
CA SER A 95 20.75 72.21 -43.34
C SER A 95 20.75 73.71 -43.14
N ASP A 96 20.48 74.18 -41.90
CA ASP A 96 20.46 75.59 -41.60
C ASP A 96 21.88 76.23 -41.69
N PHE A 97 22.92 75.56 -41.23
CA PHE A 97 24.30 75.97 -41.34
C PHE A 97 24.75 76.11 -42.81
N GLU A 98 24.38 75.18 -43.65
CA GLU A 98 24.76 75.15 -45.07
C GLU A 98 24.00 76.18 -45.92
N HIS A 99 22.73 76.53 -45.53
CA HIS A 99 21.92 77.55 -46.25
C HIS A 99 22.16 78.96 -45.77
N GLU A 100 22.28 79.19 -44.40
CA GLU A 100 22.39 80.55 -43.81
C GLU A 100 23.73 80.75 -43.15
N ARG A 101 24.82 80.29 -43.67
CA ARG A 101 26.14 80.23 -43.04
C ARG A 101 26.59 81.60 -42.43
N ALA A 102 26.34 82.71 -43.10
CA ALA A 102 26.73 84.08 -42.62
C ALA A 102 25.89 84.54 -41.43
N HIS A 103 24.67 83.98 -41.27
CA HIS A 103 23.73 84.38 -40.23
C HIS A 103 23.38 83.18 -39.28
N PHE A 104 24.12 82.09 -39.37
CA PHE A 104 23.87 80.89 -38.54
C PHE A 104 24.09 81.27 -37.06
N ASP A 105 23.01 81.18 -36.29
CA ASP A 105 23.01 81.41 -34.82
C ASP A 105 22.33 80.26 -34.10
N LEU A 106 23.12 79.31 -33.60
CA LEU A 106 22.63 78.15 -32.84
C LEU A 106 21.86 78.62 -31.57
N GLN A 107 22.20 79.77 -30.97
CA GLN A 107 21.54 80.30 -29.77
C GLN A 107 20.08 80.70 -30.04
N ARG A 108 19.73 81.05 -31.28
CA ARG A 108 18.33 81.38 -31.60
C ARG A 108 17.38 80.23 -31.32
N TYR A 109 17.82 79.00 -31.52
CA TYR A 109 17.01 77.81 -31.25
C TYR A 109 16.81 77.50 -29.78
N ALA A 110 17.84 77.74 -28.95
CA ALA A 110 17.72 77.69 -27.52
C ALA A 110 16.72 78.74 -26.99
N ARG A 111 16.83 80.00 -27.47
CA ARG A 111 15.89 81.08 -27.14
C ARG A 111 14.45 80.78 -27.57
N ALA A 112 14.28 80.07 -28.66
CA ALA A 112 12.97 79.61 -29.17
C ALA A 112 12.43 78.41 -28.46
N GLY A 113 13.16 77.77 -27.54
CA GLY A 113 12.76 76.59 -26.82
C GLY A 113 12.67 75.32 -27.71
N ILE A 114 13.38 75.33 -28.85
CA ILE A 114 13.34 74.21 -29.83
C ILE A 114 14.12 73.01 -29.25
N PHE A 115 15.19 73.23 -28.50
CA PHE A 115 15.97 72.16 -27.90
C PHE A 115 15.60 72.03 -26.42
N LEU A 116 15.20 70.81 -26.01
CA LEU A 116 14.84 70.51 -24.61
C LEU A 116 16.09 70.56 -23.73
N ASP A 117 16.06 71.43 -22.71
CA ASP A 117 17.20 71.73 -21.85
C ASP A 117 17.83 70.50 -21.14
N ASN A 118 17.06 69.48 -20.88
CA ASN A 118 17.53 68.29 -20.13
C ASN A 118 17.85 67.09 -21.01
N PHE A 119 17.65 67.17 -22.33
CA PHE A 119 17.90 66.02 -23.23
C PHE A 119 19.37 65.97 -23.68
N PHE A 120 19.95 67.11 -23.99
CA PHE A 120 21.33 67.23 -24.48
C PHE A 120 22.28 67.68 -23.36
N ASN A 121 23.44 67.00 -23.22
CA ASN A 121 24.55 67.54 -22.44
C ASN A 121 25.18 68.78 -23.10
N LEU A 122 25.21 68.76 -24.44
CA LEU A 122 25.78 69.81 -25.25
C LEU A 122 25.32 69.64 -26.72
N ILE A 123 24.90 70.71 -27.34
CA ILE A 123 24.86 70.82 -28.80
C ILE A 123 25.93 71.83 -29.22
N ALA A 124 26.79 71.50 -30.16
CA ALA A 124 27.89 72.38 -30.58
C ALA A 124 28.14 72.27 -32.10
N THR A 125 28.71 73.31 -32.65
CA THR A 125 29.38 73.29 -33.96
C THR A 125 30.88 73.46 -33.79
N ALA A 126 31.67 72.75 -34.58
CA ALA A 126 33.12 72.95 -34.69
C ALA A 126 33.49 73.26 -36.12
N ASP A 127 34.44 74.12 -36.32
CA ASP A 127 34.94 74.49 -37.67
C ASP A 127 35.94 73.46 -38.21
N GLU A 128 36.45 73.72 -39.42
CA GLU A 128 37.40 72.82 -40.13
C GLU A 128 38.74 72.65 -39.37
N THR A 129 39.08 73.56 -38.41
CA THR A 129 40.26 73.41 -37.56
C THR A 129 40.01 72.57 -36.32
N GLY A 130 38.76 72.21 -36.09
CA GLY A 130 38.31 71.45 -34.91
C GLY A 130 38.00 72.34 -33.69
N GLN A 131 38.02 73.68 -33.87
CA GLN A 131 37.68 74.63 -32.80
C GLN A 131 36.17 74.72 -32.67
N THR A 132 35.64 74.52 -31.44
CA THR A 132 34.21 74.68 -31.16
C THR A 132 33.82 76.14 -31.28
N ARG A 133 32.70 76.43 -31.99
CA ARG A 133 32.28 77.80 -32.26
C ARG A 133 31.04 78.24 -31.51
N GLN A 134 29.96 77.54 -31.68
CA GLN A 134 28.70 77.81 -31.01
C GLN A 134 28.28 76.60 -30.17
N MET A 135 27.73 76.82 -28.99
CA MET A 135 27.38 75.76 -28.04
C MET A 135 26.11 76.06 -27.25
N ILE A 136 25.28 75.09 -27.01
CA ILE A 136 24.10 75.07 -26.12
C ILE A 136 24.29 73.95 -25.10
N PRO A 137 24.36 74.21 -23.78
CA PRO A 137 24.52 75.54 -23.14
C PRO A 137 25.87 76.18 -23.52
N PRO A 138 26.01 77.51 -23.32
CA PRO A 138 27.30 78.19 -23.53
C PRO A 138 28.37 77.64 -22.58
N LEU A 139 29.46 77.11 -23.14
CA LEU A 139 30.58 76.53 -22.38
C LEU A 139 31.91 77.04 -22.97
N PRO A 140 33.04 76.89 -22.25
CA PRO A 140 34.35 77.24 -22.77
C PRO A 140 34.66 76.51 -24.08
N THR A 141 35.19 77.25 -25.05
CA THR A 141 35.59 76.69 -26.34
C THR A 141 36.73 75.67 -26.19
N SER A 142 36.74 74.62 -26.98
CA SER A 142 37.79 73.60 -26.97
C SER A 142 38.12 73.17 -28.38
N ASN A 143 39.29 72.59 -28.59
CA ASN A 143 39.63 71.98 -29.87
C ASN A 143 39.41 70.46 -29.79
N ILE A 144 38.74 69.94 -30.78
CA ILE A 144 38.33 68.50 -30.85
C ILE A 144 38.93 67.78 -32.07
N LYS A 145 39.94 68.41 -32.73
CA LYS A 145 40.55 67.91 -33.96
C LYS A 145 41.11 66.46 -33.83
N ASP A 146 41.63 66.13 -32.66
CA ASP A 146 42.21 64.82 -32.34
C ASP A 146 41.16 63.77 -31.93
N ARG A 147 39.88 64.14 -31.85
CA ARG A 147 38.80 63.21 -31.47
C ARG A 147 38.33 62.39 -32.67
N ALA A 148 38.08 61.07 -32.43
CA ALA A 148 37.62 60.16 -33.46
C ALA A 148 36.33 60.62 -34.19
N HIS A 149 35.39 61.24 -33.44
CA HIS A 149 34.13 61.75 -33.96
C HIS A 149 34.30 63.05 -34.82
N PHE A 150 35.48 63.66 -34.83
CA PHE A 150 35.85 64.70 -35.75
C PHE A 150 36.62 64.11 -36.93
N ALA A 151 37.65 63.32 -36.66
CA ALA A 151 38.54 62.76 -37.66
C ALA A 151 37.80 61.92 -38.74
N ILE A 152 36.73 61.20 -38.37
CA ILE A 152 35.93 60.41 -39.32
C ILE A 152 35.30 61.30 -40.39
N HIS A 153 34.82 62.47 -40.05
CA HIS A 153 34.17 63.42 -40.96
C HIS A 153 35.16 64.22 -41.83
N VAL A 154 36.41 64.32 -41.40
CA VAL A 154 37.51 64.86 -42.21
C VAL A 154 37.87 63.84 -43.30
N ALA A 155 37.90 62.54 -42.95
CA ALA A 155 38.31 61.49 -43.86
C ALA A 155 37.26 61.19 -44.96
N GLU A 156 35.96 61.26 -44.60
CA GLU A 156 34.87 60.85 -45.51
C GLU A 156 33.58 61.63 -45.27
N ASP A 157 32.86 61.97 -46.35
CA ASP A 157 31.48 62.46 -46.26
C ASP A 157 30.51 61.26 -46.51
N SER A 158 30.22 60.51 -45.51
CA SER A 158 29.25 59.43 -45.55
C SER A 158 27.80 59.88 -45.65
N GLY A 159 27.54 61.16 -45.35
CA GLY A 159 26.19 61.71 -45.19
C GLY A 159 25.43 61.15 -43.99
N ASN A 160 25.97 60.18 -43.26
CA ASN A 160 25.33 59.50 -42.15
C ASN A 160 25.67 60.07 -40.76
N LEU A 161 24.80 59.82 -39.80
CA LEU A 161 25.07 60.09 -38.38
C LEU A 161 26.18 59.19 -37.87
N PHE A 162 27.23 59.77 -37.28
CA PHE A 162 28.24 59.00 -36.55
C PHE A 162 27.94 58.95 -35.04
N VAL A 163 28.03 57.75 -34.47
CA VAL A 163 27.84 57.52 -33.02
C VAL A 163 29.19 57.15 -32.38
N SER A 164 29.70 57.98 -31.51
CA SER A 164 31.04 57.79 -30.93
C SER A 164 31.06 56.69 -29.88
N LYS A 165 32.27 56.23 -29.50
CA LYS A 165 32.53 55.60 -28.21
C LYS A 165 32.24 56.61 -27.09
N PRO A 166 32.01 56.14 -25.83
CA PRO A 166 31.92 57.05 -24.69
C PRO A 166 33.19 57.88 -24.57
N VAL A 167 33.03 59.18 -24.46
CA VAL A 167 34.15 60.11 -24.31
C VAL A 167 33.89 61.12 -23.16
N LEU A 168 34.93 61.50 -22.48
CA LEU A 168 34.85 62.61 -21.55
C LEU A 168 34.86 63.93 -22.34
N GLY A 169 33.76 64.70 -22.27
CA GLY A 169 33.60 65.95 -22.99
C GLY A 169 34.59 67.00 -22.48
N ARG A 170 35.37 67.63 -23.40
CA ARG A 170 36.36 68.66 -23.04
C ARG A 170 35.72 69.92 -22.51
N SER A 171 34.60 70.32 -23.09
CA SER A 171 33.86 71.50 -22.65
C SER A 171 32.91 71.25 -21.50
N SER A 172 32.26 70.08 -21.46
CA SER A 172 31.22 69.71 -20.51
C SER A 172 31.75 69.02 -19.22
N GLY A 173 32.95 68.40 -19.29
CA GLY A 173 33.51 67.62 -18.19
C GLY A 173 32.70 66.34 -17.87
N LYS A 174 31.69 65.99 -18.69
CA LYS A 174 30.80 64.85 -18.50
C LYS A 174 31.09 63.72 -19.49
N TRP A 175 30.95 62.48 -19.04
CA TRP A 175 30.93 61.36 -19.95
C TRP A 175 29.73 61.47 -20.88
N SER A 176 29.95 61.32 -22.21
CA SER A 176 28.93 61.53 -23.20
C SER A 176 29.15 60.64 -24.46
N LEU A 177 28.07 60.29 -25.10
CA LEU A 177 28.06 59.78 -26.47
C LEU A 177 27.93 60.99 -27.40
N GLN A 178 28.81 61.02 -28.43
CA GLN A 178 28.77 62.11 -29.42
C GLN A 178 28.05 61.59 -30.68
N PHE A 179 26.98 62.27 -31.05
CA PHE A 179 26.23 62.09 -32.26
C PHE A 179 26.64 63.23 -33.19
N THR A 180 27.37 62.91 -34.26
CA THR A 180 28.00 63.94 -35.08
C THR A 180 27.69 63.77 -36.53
N ARG A 181 27.65 64.91 -37.25
CA ARG A 181 27.43 64.94 -38.72
C ARG A 181 28.33 66.00 -39.32
N ARG A 182 28.83 65.72 -40.52
CA ARG A 182 29.67 66.61 -41.30
C ARG A 182 28.88 67.82 -41.80
N LEU A 183 29.48 69.03 -41.69
CA LEU A 183 29.04 70.27 -42.27
C LEU A 183 29.91 70.57 -43.51
N ASN A 184 29.26 70.96 -44.60
CA ASN A 184 29.95 71.22 -45.86
C ASN A 184 29.98 72.73 -46.14
N LYS A 185 31.03 73.15 -46.83
CA LYS A 185 31.11 74.46 -47.42
C LYS A 185 30.29 74.48 -48.76
N PRO A 186 29.99 75.63 -49.34
CA PRO A 186 29.27 75.70 -50.65
C PRO A 186 29.95 74.98 -51.81
N ASP A 187 31.25 74.80 -51.75
CA ASP A 187 32.05 74.05 -52.70
C ASP A 187 32.09 72.50 -52.37
N GLY A 188 31.36 72.02 -51.36
CA GLY A 188 31.33 70.63 -50.92
C GLY A 188 32.51 70.21 -50.08
N SER A 189 33.50 71.10 -49.85
CA SER A 189 34.65 70.79 -48.98
C SER A 189 34.25 70.77 -47.50
N PHE A 190 35.10 70.13 -46.69
CA PHE A 190 34.87 70.00 -45.23
C PHE A 190 34.77 71.40 -44.58
N GLY A 191 33.65 71.70 -43.94
CA GLY A 191 33.36 72.95 -43.24
C GLY A 191 33.32 72.84 -41.71
N GLY A 192 33.44 71.63 -41.21
CA GLY A 192 33.33 71.37 -39.76
C GLY A 192 32.33 70.26 -39.43
N ILE A 193 31.91 70.19 -38.20
CA ILE A 193 30.92 69.24 -37.74
C ILE A 193 29.88 69.83 -36.82
N VAL A 194 28.69 69.29 -36.80
CA VAL A 194 27.72 69.42 -35.69
C VAL A 194 27.88 68.28 -34.74
N VAL A 195 27.78 68.57 -33.44
CA VAL A 195 27.92 67.61 -32.33
C VAL A 195 26.71 67.73 -31.44
N CYS A 196 25.99 66.63 -31.23
CA CYS A 196 25.00 66.45 -30.18
C CYS A 196 25.56 65.50 -29.17
N SER A 197 25.79 65.95 -27.96
CA SER A 197 26.31 65.14 -26.82
C SER A 197 25.19 64.71 -25.92
N LEU A 198 25.09 63.41 -25.68
CA LEU A 198 24.06 62.83 -24.82
C LEU A 198 24.70 62.05 -23.68
N ASP A 199 24.09 62.06 -22.50
CA ASP A 199 24.49 61.21 -21.36
C ASP A 199 24.23 59.73 -21.72
N PRO A 200 25.22 58.84 -21.62
CA PRO A 200 25.02 57.40 -21.84
C PRO A 200 23.89 56.84 -21.01
N GLY A 201 23.70 57.34 -19.76
CA GLY A 201 22.63 56.93 -18.85
C GLY A 201 21.23 57.13 -19.40
N TYR A 202 21.04 58.11 -20.34
CA TYR A 202 19.73 58.36 -20.93
C TYR A 202 19.14 57.15 -21.63
N PHE A 203 19.96 56.34 -22.28
CA PHE A 203 19.53 55.16 -22.97
C PHE A 203 19.11 54.01 -22.01
N THR A 204 19.60 54.06 -20.78
CA THR A 204 19.36 52.99 -19.79
C THR A 204 18.45 53.45 -18.65
N GLU A 205 18.22 54.77 -18.48
CA GLU A 205 17.40 55.28 -17.39
C GLU A 205 15.92 54.93 -17.52
N PHE A 206 15.41 54.80 -18.74
CA PHE A 206 14.06 54.33 -19.03
C PHE A 206 13.78 52.99 -18.35
N TYR A 207 14.80 52.15 -18.22
CA TYR A 207 14.66 50.82 -17.60
C TYR A 207 14.71 50.80 -16.09
N LYS A 208 14.89 51.93 -15.42
CA LYS A 208 14.68 52.05 -13.97
C LYS A 208 13.24 51.69 -13.58
N SER A 209 12.28 52.02 -14.45
CA SER A 209 10.85 51.79 -14.21
C SER A 209 10.39 50.38 -14.59
N VAL A 210 11.21 49.62 -15.33
CA VAL A 210 10.92 48.26 -15.73
C VAL A 210 11.66 47.31 -14.79
N SER A 211 10.92 46.55 -13.99
CA SER A 211 11.49 45.55 -13.07
C SER A 211 11.98 44.33 -13.83
N LEU A 212 13.26 44.30 -14.17
CA LEU A 212 13.91 43.13 -14.80
C LEU A 212 14.36 42.06 -13.76
N GLY A 213 14.14 42.30 -12.49
CA GLY A 213 14.70 41.49 -11.40
C GLY A 213 16.14 41.91 -11.04
N ALA A 214 16.52 41.63 -9.80
CA ALA A 214 17.84 42.01 -9.26
C ALA A 214 18.98 41.34 -10.03
N GLY A 215 20.04 42.09 -10.29
CA GLY A 215 21.22 41.60 -11.02
C GLY A 215 21.02 41.45 -12.54
N SER A 216 19.88 41.89 -13.07
CA SER A 216 19.67 42.02 -14.53
C SER A 216 20.37 43.22 -15.10
N GLU A 217 20.60 43.28 -16.40
CA GLU A 217 21.26 44.39 -17.06
C GLU A 217 20.63 44.78 -18.40
N THR A 218 20.86 46.04 -18.77
CA THR A 218 20.59 46.53 -20.12
C THR A 218 21.86 47.19 -20.67
N ALA A 219 22.15 46.99 -21.92
CA ALA A 219 23.34 47.57 -22.58
C ALA A 219 23.02 48.09 -23.97
N LEU A 220 23.65 49.18 -24.32
CA LEU A 220 23.78 49.72 -25.65
C LEU A 220 25.23 49.50 -26.12
N ILE A 221 25.45 48.75 -27.18
CA ILE A 221 26.76 48.31 -27.63
C ILE A 221 26.93 48.79 -29.08
N GLY A 222 28.10 49.30 -29.41
CA GLY A 222 28.40 49.63 -30.80
C GLY A 222 28.68 48.36 -31.64
N THR A 223 28.49 48.44 -32.96
CA THR A 223 28.89 47.36 -33.87
C THR A 223 30.41 47.13 -33.88
N ASP A 224 31.17 47.99 -33.27
CA ASP A 224 32.61 47.87 -32.99
C ASP A 224 32.94 47.11 -31.70
N GLY A 225 31.92 46.58 -31.02
CA GLY A 225 32.05 45.78 -29.77
C GLY A 225 32.16 46.60 -28.49
N ILE A 226 32.22 47.92 -28.54
CA ILE A 226 32.42 48.76 -27.34
C ILE A 226 31.07 49.10 -26.71
N ILE A 227 30.95 48.91 -25.41
CA ILE A 227 29.76 49.32 -24.62
C ILE A 227 29.62 50.85 -24.65
N ARG A 228 28.48 51.31 -25.14
CA ARG A 228 28.11 52.74 -25.21
C ARG A 228 27.42 53.20 -23.93
N ALA A 229 26.49 52.43 -23.48
CA ALA A 229 25.77 52.62 -22.24
C ALA A 229 25.47 51.27 -21.60
N ARG A 230 25.55 51.19 -20.29
CA ARG A 230 25.22 49.98 -19.54
C ARG A 230 24.57 50.37 -18.22
N ARG A 231 23.61 49.56 -17.82
CA ARG A 231 23.00 49.64 -16.50
C ARG A 231 22.86 48.25 -15.93
N SER A 232 23.41 48.04 -14.77
CA SER A 232 23.27 46.86 -13.93
C SER A 232 23.26 47.33 -12.47
N ASP A 233 22.75 46.50 -11.57
CA ASP A 233 22.79 46.77 -10.13
C ASP A 233 24.22 46.70 -9.57
N THR A 234 25.12 46.02 -10.28
CA THR A 234 26.50 45.76 -9.83
C THR A 234 27.52 46.74 -10.42
N SER A 235 27.33 47.20 -11.65
CA SER A 235 28.28 48.06 -12.35
C SER A 235 27.61 48.79 -13.50
N ASN A 236 27.92 50.09 -13.63
CA ASN A 236 27.52 50.96 -14.74
C ASN A 236 28.72 51.32 -15.62
N GLU A 237 29.73 50.47 -15.67
CA GLU A 237 30.93 50.71 -16.46
C GLU A 237 30.61 50.78 -17.95
N ILE A 238 31.24 51.73 -18.63
CA ILE A 238 31.10 51.98 -20.07
C ILE A 238 32.47 51.91 -20.74
N GLY A 239 32.50 51.60 -22.00
CA GLY A 239 33.74 51.57 -22.78
C GLY A 239 34.44 50.21 -22.82
N GLN A 240 33.91 49.16 -22.16
CA GLN A 240 34.47 47.82 -22.26
C GLN A 240 34.28 47.25 -23.67
N ASP A 241 35.21 46.34 -24.02
CA ASP A 241 35.23 45.62 -25.30
C ASP A 241 34.60 44.26 -25.16
N LEU A 242 33.55 44.01 -25.96
CA LEU A 242 32.80 42.75 -26.00
C LEU A 242 32.99 41.96 -27.32
N ARG A 243 34.00 42.29 -28.12
CA ARG A 243 34.22 41.63 -29.42
C ARG A 243 34.40 40.11 -29.32
N ASP A 244 34.95 39.64 -28.20
CA ASP A 244 35.21 38.24 -27.93
C ASP A 244 34.04 37.53 -27.17
N SER A 245 32.87 38.19 -27.00
CA SER A 245 31.70 37.62 -26.37
C SER A 245 30.87 36.78 -27.33
N ILE A 246 30.05 35.88 -26.77
CA ILE A 246 29.08 35.06 -27.53
C ILE A 246 28.14 35.94 -28.39
N LEU A 247 27.82 37.16 -27.92
CA LEU A 247 27.01 38.11 -28.66
C LEU A 247 27.50 38.32 -30.11
N PHE A 248 28.83 38.56 -30.28
CA PHE A 248 29.39 38.86 -31.60
C PHE A 248 29.47 37.62 -32.47
N ASP A 249 29.55 36.45 -31.93
CA ASP A 249 29.43 35.20 -32.68
C ASP A 249 28.00 34.98 -33.17
N GLN A 250 27.00 35.24 -32.32
CA GLN A 250 25.58 35.15 -32.69
C GLN A 250 25.19 36.17 -33.75
N LEU A 251 25.72 37.39 -33.67
CA LEU A 251 25.48 38.46 -34.64
C LEU A 251 25.95 38.14 -36.08
N LYS A 252 26.87 37.20 -36.25
CA LYS A 252 27.30 36.70 -37.57
C LYS A 252 26.17 35.92 -38.27
N SER A 253 25.29 35.29 -37.51
CA SER A 253 24.20 34.46 -38.02
C SER A 253 22.85 35.17 -38.07
N SER A 254 22.54 36.01 -37.09
CA SER A 254 21.25 36.69 -36.97
C SER A 254 21.39 38.07 -36.34
N PRO A 255 20.64 39.08 -36.80
CA PRO A 255 20.61 40.40 -36.20
C PRO A 255 19.89 40.45 -34.85
N THR A 256 19.12 39.42 -34.52
CA THR A 256 18.36 39.29 -33.25
C THR A 256 18.43 37.87 -32.75
N GLY A 257 18.37 37.66 -31.45
CA GLY A 257 18.36 36.34 -30.88
C GLY A 257 18.52 36.37 -29.37
N THR A 258 18.54 35.15 -28.81
CA THR A 258 18.77 34.92 -27.37
C THR A 258 19.95 33.97 -27.17
N TYR A 259 20.70 34.16 -26.07
CA TYR A 259 21.82 33.30 -25.69
C TYR A 259 22.03 33.35 -24.17
N GLN A 260 22.73 32.38 -23.66
CA GLN A 260 23.10 32.32 -22.25
C GLN A 260 24.60 32.48 -22.13
N GLU A 261 25.01 33.39 -21.25
CA GLU A 261 26.43 33.66 -21.01
C GLU A 261 26.66 34.14 -19.56
N THR A 262 27.85 33.84 -19.05
CA THR A 262 28.33 34.50 -17.85
C THR A 262 29.00 35.81 -18.26
N SER A 263 28.44 36.93 -17.79
CA SER A 263 28.91 38.27 -18.17
C SER A 263 30.40 38.46 -17.88
N LEU A 264 31.14 38.90 -18.91
CA LEU A 264 32.58 39.21 -18.82
C LEU A 264 32.88 40.41 -17.91
N VAL A 265 31.85 41.18 -17.56
CA VAL A 265 32.02 42.42 -16.80
C VAL A 265 31.82 42.21 -15.30
N ASP A 266 30.85 41.40 -14.88
CA ASP A 266 30.47 41.19 -13.47
C ASP A 266 30.33 39.76 -13.05
N ASN A 267 30.72 38.80 -13.90
CA ASN A 267 30.68 37.34 -13.67
C ASN A 267 29.30 36.79 -13.23
N THR A 268 28.22 37.46 -13.65
CA THR A 268 26.84 37.03 -13.37
C THR A 268 26.31 36.23 -14.57
N ARG A 269 25.72 35.05 -14.33
CA ARG A 269 25.09 34.26 -15.36
C ARG A 269 23.72 34.83 -15.71
N ARG A 270 23.51 35.11 -17.00
CA ARG A 270 22.28 35.68 -17.52
C ARG A 270 21.84 35.04 -18.82
N THR A 271 20.53 35.05 -19.03
CA THR A 271 19.93 34.83 -20.34
C THR A 271 19.78 36.17 -21.01
N TYR A 272 20.48 36.34 -22.12
CA TYR A 272 20.51 37.56 -22.93
C TYR A 272 19.57 37.47 -24.10
N ALA A 273 18.89 38.59 -24.40
CA ALA A 273 18.30 38.86 -25.71
C ALA A 273 18.99 40.07 -26.31
N TYR A 274 19.32 40.01 -27.57
CA TYR A 274 19.95 41.09 -28.32
C TYR A 274 19.22 41.43 -29.62
N ARG A 275 19.32 42.74 -30.02
CA ARG A 275 18.74 43.23 -31.26
C ARG A 275 19.64 44.28 -31.84
N ARG A 276 20.09 44.12 -33.13
CA ARG A 276 20.85 45.08 -33.87
C ARG A 276 19.91 46.07 -34.57
N LEU A 277 20.10 47.37 -34.35
CA LEU A 277 19.30 48.36 -35.01
C LEU A 277 19.59 48.39 -36.52
N GLN A 278 18.56 48.51 -37.34
CA GLN A 278 18.69 48.44 -38.82
C GLN A 278 19.38 49.66 -39.42
N HIS A 279 19.15 50.86 -38.86
CA HIS A 279 19.58 52.12 -39.41
C HIS A 279 20.77 52.79 -38.70
N TYR A 280 21.15 52.22 -37.53
CA TYR A 280 22.22 52.80 -36.71
C TYR A 280 23.22 51.70 -36.27
N PRO A 281 24.51 52.05 -36.19
CA PRO A 281 25.57 51.07 -35.87
C PRO A 281 25.63 50.72 -34.37
N VAL A 282 24.49 50.33 -33.82
CA VAL A 282 24.34 49.95 -32.40
C VAL A 282 23.48 48.71 -32.24
N ILE A 283 23.73 48.03 -31.16
CA ILE A 283 23.07 46.82 -30.72
C ILE A 283 22.52 47.08 -29.29
N VAL A 284 21.31 46.66 -29.04
CA VAL A 284 20.75 46.64 -27.70
C VAL A 284 20.77 45.24 -27.16
N ALA A 285 21.07 45.07 -25.87
CA ALA A 285 21.06 43.81 -25.19
C ALA A 285 20.40 43.95 -23.80
N VAL A 286 19.60 42.94 -23.47
CA VAL A 286 18.96 42.82 -22.14
C VAL A 286 19.35 41.45 -21.60
N GLY A 287 19.95 41.41 -20.42
CA GLY A 287 20.34 40.21 -19.69
C GLY A 287 19.52 40.06 -18.41
N ILE A 288 18.77 38.97 -18.30
CA ILE A 288 18.02 38.64 -17.08
C ILE A 288 18.84 37.65 -16.26
N ASN A 289 18.99 37.94 -14.96
CA ASN A 289 19.74 37.08 -14.04
C ASN A 289 19.00 35.75 -13.83
N GLU A 290 19.62 34.64 -14.29
CA GLU A 290 19.04 33.30 -14.20
C GLU A 290 18.76 32.88 -12.76
N ARG A 291 19.64 33.18 -11.79
CA ARG A 291 19.46 32.80 -10.40
C ARG A 291 18.20 33.43 -9.78
N VAL A 292 17.94 34.69 -10.09
CA VAL A 292 16.77 35.42 -9.58
C VAL A 292 15.50 34.92 -10.27
N ALA A 293 15.58 34.76 -11.58
CA ALA A 293 14.45 34.28 -12.39
C ALA A 293 14.05 32.83 -12.07
N LEU A 294 15.02 31.98 -11.71
CA LEU A 294 14.79 30.59 -11.33
C LEU A 294 14.56 30.38 -9.82
N ALA A 295 14.50 31.43 -9.02
CA ALA A 295 14.33 31.31 -7.56
C ALA A 295 13.03 30.58 -7.18
N GLU A 296 11.94 30.81 -7.89
CA GLU A 296 10.67 30.08 -7.71
C GLU A 296 10.82 28.60 -8.07
N PHE A 297 11.49 28.30 -9.17
CA PHE A 297 11.81 26.92 -9.56
C PHE A 297 12.68 26.22 -8.49
N GLU A 298 13.71 26.87 -7.96
CA GLU A 298 14.57 26.32 -6.90
C GLU A 298 13.78 26.00 -5.63
N GLN A 299 12.85 26.88 -5.25
CA GLN A 299 11.97 26.64 -4.11
C GLN A 299 11.03 25.46 -4.34
N HIS A 300 10.36 25.40 -5.51
CA HIS A 300 9.49 24.31 -5.89
C HIS A 300 10.25 22.97 -6.00
N SER A 301 11.43 22.97 -6.60
CA SER A 301 12.26 21.78 -6.73
C SER A 301 12.68 21.22 -5.39
N THR A 302 13.07 22.07 -4.44
CA THR A 302 13.43 21.66 -3.08
C THR A 302 12.24 21.03 -2.34
N LEU A 303 11.05 21.59 -2.46
CA LEU A 303 9.83 21.04 -1.88
C LEU A 303 9.47 19.68 -2.50
N MET A 304 9.55 19.56 -3.82
CA MET A 304 9.29 18.32 -4.56
C MET A 304 10.27 17.21 -4.17
N LEU A 305 11.55 17.51 -4.06
CA LEU A 305 12.56 16.55 -3.61
C LEU A 305 12.33 16.12 -2.16
N GLY A 306 11.94 17.05 -1.27
CA GLY A 306 11.56 16.76 0.11
C GLY A 306 10.36 15.83 0.19
N LEU A 307 9.31 16.11 -0.59
CA LEU A 307 8.12 15.25 -0.67
C LEU A 307 8.45 13.85 -1.21
N CYS A 308 9.28 13.79 -2.24
CA CYS A 308 9.76 12.52 -2.81
C CYS A 308 10.52 11.67 -1.79
N ALA A 309 11.37 12.29 -0.97
CA ALA A 309 12.08 11.63 0.13
C ALA A 309 11.10 11.09 1.19
N VAL A 310 10.09 11.86 1.58
CA VAL A 310 9.05 11.42 2.53
C VAL A 310 8.26 10.23 1.97
N ILE A 311 7.82 10.30 0.71
CA ILE A 311 7.12 9.18 0.05
C ILE A 311 8.00 7.93 0.04
N THR A 312 9.28 8.07 -0.29
CA THR A 312 10.22 6.94 -0.28
C THR A 312 10.34 6.32 1.10
N LEU A 313 10.46 7.12 2.16
CA LEU A 313 10.49 6.63 3.54
C LEU A 313 9.20 5.91 3.93
N LEU A 314 8.04 6.42 3.52
CA LEU A 314 6.75 5.76 3.76
C LEU A 314 6.65 4.41 3.03
N ILE A 315 7.08 4.32 1.77
CA ILE A 315 7.12 3.06 1.02
C ILE A 315 8.02 2.05 1.74
N LEU A 316 9.21 2.45 2.17
CA LEU A 316 10.14 1.58 2.88
C LEU A 316 9.60 1.13 4.24
N ALA A 317 8.99 2.04 5.01
CA ALA A 317 8.38 1.74 6.30
C ALA A 317 7.20 0.76 6.14
N ALA A 318 6.31 1.01 5.17
CA ALA A 318 5.19 0.12 4.87
C ALA A 318 5.66 -1.27 4.42
N THR A 319 6.69 -1.33 3.56
CA THR A 319 7.30 -2.58 3.11
C THR A 319 7.91 -3.36 4.27
N ALA A 320 8.63 -2.68 5.17
CA ALA A 320 9.22 -3.30 6.36
C ALA A 320 8.14 -3.79 7.34
N ALA A 321 7.06 -3.03 7.55
CA ALA A 321 5.94 -3.43 8.39
C ALA A 321 5.22 -4.65 7.81
N LEU A 322 4.95 -4.67 6.50
CA LEU A 322 4.34 -5.81 5.81
C LEU A 322 5.24 -7.05 5.92
N HIS A 323 6.53 -6.89 5.68
CA HIS A 323 7.49 -7.98 5.80
C HIS A 323 7.50 -8.59 7.21
N ARG A 324 7.51 -7.76 8.27
CA ARG A 324 7.43 -8.22 9.67
C ARG A 324 6.12 -8.92 9.97
N SER A 325 5.00 -8.40 9.48
CA SER A 325 3.67 -9.01 9.66
C SER A 325 3.60 -10.40 9.05
N LEU A 326 4.12 -10.57 7.84
CA LEU A 326 4.15 -11.88 7.16
C LEU A 326 5.03 -12.89 7.89
N LEU A 327 6.20 -12.49 8.39
CA LEU A 327 7.06 -13.35 9.21
C LEU A 327 6.37 -13.78 10.52
N ALA A 328 5.69 -12.86 11.19
CA ALA A 328 4.95 -13.18 12.41
C ALA A 328 3.79 -14.16 12.15
N GLN A 329 3.08 -13.98 11.03
CA GLN A 329 2.00 -14.89 10.63
C GLN A 329 2.51 -16.30 10.30
N GLU A 330 3.68 -16.42 9.65
CA GLU A 330 4.34 -17.70 9.38
C GLU A 330 4.67 -18.43 10.70
N GLN A 331 5.23 -17.72 11.68
CA GLN A 331 5.54 -18.30 13.00
C GLN A 331 4.28 -18.79 13.73
N ILE A 332 3.19 -18.03 13.68
CA ILE A 332 1.92 -18.43 14.29
C ILE A 332 1.34 -19.68 13.60
N ASN A 333 1.37 -19.73 12.29
CA ASN A 333 0.86 -20.89 11.55
C ASN A 333 1.65 -22.18 11.84
N THR A 334 2.99 -22.08 11.88
CA THR A 334 3.83 -23.24 12.21
C THR A 334 3.61 -23.74 13.63
N ALA A 335 3.46 -22.82 14.60
CA ALA A 335 3.14 -23.17 15.99
C ALA A 335 1.74 -23.80 16.11
N LEU A 336 0.75 -23.32 15.36
CA LEU A 336 -0.60 -23.88 15.35
C LEU A 336 -0.63 -25.30 14.77
N GLU A 337 0.06 -25.53 13.65
CA GLU A 337 0.18 -26.87 13.06
C GLU A 337 0.83 -27.87 14.03
N GLN A 338 1.85 -27.44 14.77
CA GLN A 338 2.49 -28.29 15.75
C GLN A 338 1.53 -28.64 16.90
N ASN A 339 0.81 -27.66 17.44
CA ASN A 339 -0.16 -27.88 18.51
C ASN A 339 -1.30 -28.84 18.09
N VAL A 340 -1.75 -28.73 16.84
CA VAL A 340 -2.78 -29.64 16.30
C VAL A 340 -2.26 -31.08 16.23
N ARG A 341 -1.03 -31.30 15.76
CA ARG A 341 -0.39 -32.62 15.71
C ARG A 341 -0.24 -33.23 17.11
N ASP A 342 0.31 -32.44 18.05
CA ASP A 342 0.52 -32.91 19.42
C ASP A 342 -0.81 -33.30 20.10
N ALA A 343 -1.89 -32.55 19.85
CA ALA A 343 -3.23 -32.88 20.34
C ALA A 343 -3.78 -34.17 19.72
N GLN A 344 -3.55 -34.39 18.44
CA GLN A 344 -4.00 -35.56 17.71
C GLN A 344 -3.27 -36.83 18.16
N ASP A 345 -1.94 -36.77 18.27
CA ASP A 345 -1.11 -37.87 18.78
C ASP A 345 -1.53 -38.27 20.23
N SER A 346 -1.82 -37.27 21.07
CA SER A 346 -2.31 -37.50 22.43
C SER A 346 -3.68 -38.23 22.47
N ALA A 347 -4.59 -37.88 21.56
CA ALA A 347 -5.90 -38.52 21.44
C ALA A 347 -5.79 -39.97 20.97
N ASP A 348 -4.93 -40.22 19.98
CA ASP A 348 -4.70 -41.57 19.45
C ASP A 348 -4.06 -42.49 20.48
N LEU A 349 -3.05 -42.04 21.21
CA LEU A 349 -2.43 -42.77 22.32
C LEU A 349 -3.45 -43.15 23.40
N LYS A 350 -4.35 -42.22 23.77
CA LYS A 350 -5.37 -42.44 24.77
C LYS A 350 -6.36 -43.53 24.35
N THR A 351 -6.72 -43.57 23.05
CA THR A 351 -7.64 -44.56 22.51
C THR A 351 -7.00 -45.97 22.45
N GLU A 352 -5.76 -46.05 22.00
CA GLU A 352 -5.00 -47.30 21.96
C GLU A 352 -4.82 -47.88 23.36
N PHE A 353 -4.49 -47.02 24.37
CA PHE A 353 -4.34 -47.42 25.75
C PHE A 353 -5.62 -48.06 26.30
N ILE A 354 -6.80 -47.45 26.07
CA ILE A 354 -8.08 -47.98 26.56
C ILE A 354 -8.41 -49.30 25.87
N ALA A 355 -8.16 -49.44 24.57
CA ALA A 355 -8.38 -50.68 23.84
C ALA A 355 -7.52 -51.83 24.39
N ARG A 356 -6.26 -51.56 24.66
CA ARG A 356 -5.29 -52.54 25.20
C ARG A 356 -5.68 -53.01 26.61
N ILE A 357 -5.99 -52.09 27.50
CA ILE A 357 -6.43 -52.42 28.86
C ILE A 357 -7.69 -53.29 28.85
N SER A 358 -8.64 -52.97 28.00
CA SER A 358 -9.86 -53.75 27.91
C SER A 358 -9.61 -55.21 27.51
N HIS A 359 -8.71 -55.44 26.54
CA HIS A 359 -8.31 -56.77 26.14
C HIS A 359 -7.63 -57.54 27.28
N GLU A 360 -6.72 -56.85 28.00
CA GLU A 360 -6.00 -57.45 29.13
C GLU A 360 -6.91 -57.73 30.35
N LEU A 361 -8.00 -56.96 30.52
CA LEU A 361 -9.00 -57.24 31.57
C LEU A 361 -10.00 -58.33 31.18
N ARG A 362 -10.38 -58.41 29.91
CA ARG A 362 -11.35 -59.43 29.42
C ARG A 362 -10.86 -60.83 29.62
N THR A 363 -9.59 -61.12 29.36
CA THR A 363 -9.02 -62.46 29.39
C THR A 363 -9.08 -63.11 30.80
N PRO A 364 -8.58 -62.50 31.90
CA PRO A 364 -8.69 -63.07 33.23
C PRO A 364 -10.14 -63.13 33.71
N LEU A 365 -10.97 -62.17 33.30
CA LEU A 365 -12.36 -62.13 33.71
C LEU A 365 -13.18 -63.25 33.06
N THR A 366 -12.91 -63.61 31.84
CA THR A 366 -13.50 -64.79 31.15
C THR A 366 -13.10 -66.09 31.87
N GLY A 367 -11.84 -66.18 32.35
CA GLY A 367 -11.39 -67.32 33.17
C GLY A 367 -12.14 -67.41 34.51
N ILE A 368 -12.29 -66.29 35.22
CA ILE A 368 -13.04 -66.23 36.51
C ILE A 368 -14.50 -66.65 36.27
N LEU A 369 -15.12 -66.14 35.22
CA LEU A 369 -16.50 -66.51 34.83
C LEU A 369 -16.64 -68.02 34.55
N GLY A 370 -15.73 -68.62 33.76
CA GLY A 370 -15.76 -70.02 33.50
C GLY A 370 -15.61 -70.91 34.70
N PHE A 371 -14.65 -70.56 35.59
CA PHE A 371 -14.47 -71.33 36.85
C PHE A 371 -15.63 -71.16 37.83
N SER A 372 -16.18 -69.97 37.95
CA SER A 372 -17.32 -69.70 38.82
C SER A 372 -18.60 -70.40 38.31
N GLU A 373 -18.80 -70.49 37.01
CA GLU A 373 -19.90 -71.22 36.40
C GLU A 373 -19.76 -72.74 36.65
N TYR A 374 -18.55 -73.27 36.45
CA TYR A 374 -18.25 -74.68 36.74
C TYR A 374 -18.51 -75.04 38.22
N LEU A 375 -18.04 -74.16 39.14
CA LEU A 375 -18.24 -74.33 40.58
C LEU A 375 -19.73 -74.25 40.97
N LYS A 376 -20.50 -73.36 40.38
CA LYS A 376 -21.93 -73.17 40.60
C LYS A 376 -22.70 -74.45 40.20
N ASP A 377 -22.34 -75.04 39.08
CA ASP A 377 -23.05 -76.22 38.52
C ASP A 377 -22.65 -77.57 39.19
N HIS A 378 -21.48 -77.60 39.87
CA HIS A 378 -20.94 -78.83 40.48
C HIS A 378 -20.82 -78.72 42.02
N ALA A 379 -21.32 -77.66 42.66
CA ALA A 379 -21.29 -77.49 44.07
C ALA A 379 -22.13 -78.53 44.78
N LYS A 380 -21.51 -79.22 45.79
CA LYS A 380 -22.21 -80.19 46.58
C LYS A 380 -22.89 -79.60 47.84
N ASP A 381 -22.40 -78.45 48.25
CA ASP A 381 -22.93 -77.58 49.32
C ASP A 381 -23.72 -76.42 48.78
N PRO A 382 -24.95 -76.15 49.19
CA PRO A 382 -25.72 -74.97 48.78
C PRO A 382 -25.03 -73.62 49.01
N ASP A 383 -24.24 -73.51 50.05
CA ASP A 383 -23.50 -72.26 50.36
C ASP A 383 -22.33 -72.02 49.44
N ASP A 384 -21.62 -73.10 49.03
CA ASP A 384 -20.58 -73.01 47.99
C ASP A 384 -21.16 -72.64 46.64
N GLY A 385 -22.31 -73.21 46.24
CA GLY A 385 -23.05 -72.90 45.07
C GLY A 385 -23.52 -71.44 45.01
N ASN A 386 -23.96 -70.92 46.12
CA ASN A 386 -24.38 -69.53 46.23
C ASN A 386 -23.19 -68.56 46.17
N THR A 387 -22.06 -68.89 46.78
CA THR A 387 -20.82 -68.13 46.71
C THR A 387 -20.28 -68.06 45.25
N ALA A 388 -20.28 -69.23 44.57
CA ALA A 388 -19.89 -69.30 43.16
C ALA A 388 -20.81 -68.47 42.26
N ASN A 389 -22.12 -68.45 42.54
CA ASN A 389 -23.06 -67.60 41.83
C ASN A 389 -22.81 -66.11 42.04
N ILE A 390 -22.46 -65.66 43.25
CA ILE A 390 -22.10 -64.29 43.53
C ILE A 390 -20.83 -63.87 42.76
N ILE A 391 -19.81 -64.73 42.72
CA ILE A 391 -18.59 -64.47 41.94
C ILE A 391 -18.91 -64.38 40.45
N HIS A 392 -19.74 -65.29 39.93
CA HIS A 392 -20.16 -65.32 38.54
C HIS A 392 -20.93 -64.03 38.13
N GLN A 393 -21.88 -63.60 38.96
CA GLN A 393 -22.65 -62.38 38.73
C GLN A 393 -21.76 -61.13 38.76
N SER A 394 -20.84 -61.07 39.73
CA SER A 394 -19.88 -59.97 39.86
C SER A 394 -18.93 -59.87 38.65
N GLY A 395 -18.47 -61.03 38.17
CA GLY A 395 -17.64 -61.14 36.98
C GLY A 395 -18.37 -60.70 35.70
N LYS A 396 -19.63 -61.13 35.49
CA LYS A 396 -20.47 -60.63 34.40
C LYS A 396 -20.68 -59.12 34.44
N HIS A 397 -20.92 -58.58 35.62
CA HIS A 397 -21.09 -57.15 35.80
C HIS A 397 -19.82 -56.38 35.42
N LEU A 398 -18.64 -56.85 35.86
CA LEU A 398 -17.35 -56.20 35.54
C LEU A 398 -17.04 -56.26 34.04
N LEU A 399 -17.32 -57.40 33.38
CA LEU A 399 -17.16 -57.57 31.93
C LEU A 399 -18.05 -56.57 31.14
N ALA A 400 -19.31 -56.42 31.59
CA ALA A 400 -20.23 -55.47 30.98
C ALA A 400 -19.71 -54.01 31.16
N LEU A 401 -19.16 -53.64 32.33
CA LEU A 401 -18.56 -52.34 32.56
C LEU A 401 -17.37 -52.06 31.65
N VAL A 402 -16.44 -53.00 31.51
CA VAL A 402 -15.27 -52.90 30.65
C VAL A 402 -15.70 -52.70 29.19
N ASN A 403 -16.64 -53.52 28.69
CA ASN A 403 -17.13 -53.40 27.31
C ASN A 403 -17.85 -52.05 27.08
N THR A 404 -18.68 -51.59 28.02
CA THR A 404 -19.36 -50.30 27.94
C THR A 404 -18.36 -49.13 27.90
N THR A 405 -17.29 -49.17 28.71
CA THR A 405 -16.25 -48.14 28.71
C THR A 405 -15.50 -48.07 27.37
N LEU A 406 -15.23 -49.24 26.78
CA LEU A 406 -14.65 -49.36 25.44
C LEU A 406 -15.56 -48.75 24.34
N ASP A 407 -16.84 -49.11 24.38
CA ASP A 407 -17.81 -48.57 23.39
C ASP A 407 -17.85 -47.04 23.47
N LEU A 408 -17.90 -46.48 24.70
CA LEU A 408 -17.85 -45.03 24.89
C LEU A 408 -16.55 -44.39 24.38
N ALA A 409 -15.41 -45.04 24.56
CA ALA A 409 -14.13 -44.54 24.04
C ALA A 409 -14.06 -44.58 22.50
N LYS A 410 -14.61 -45.65 21.88
CA LYS A 410 -14.69 -45.73 20.43
C LYS A 410 -15.64 -44.70 19.80
N ILE A 411 -16.75 -44.39 20.47
CA ILE A 411 -17.66 -43.32 20.05
C ILE A 411 -16.94 -41.97 20.15
N ALA A 412 -16.28 -41.67 21.27
CA ALA A 412 -15.58 -40.41 21.53
C ALA A 412 -14.41 -40.17 20.55
N SER A 413 -13.74 -41.22 20.06
CA SER A 413 -12.65 -41.14 19.08
C SER A 413 -13.13 -41.19 17.61
N GLY A 414 -14.44 -41.32 17.35
CA GLY A 414 -14.98 -41.46 16.01
C GLY A 414 -14.65 -42.79 15.32
N GLN A 415 -14.16 -43.78 16.07
CA GLN A 415 -13.76 -45.10 15.52
C GLN A 415 -14.89 -46.15 15.54
N MET A 416 -16.09 -45.79 16.05
CA MET A 416 -17.24 -46.68 16.01
C MET A 416 -17.76 -46.80 14.58
N THR A 417 -18.09 -48.00 14.18
CA THR A 417 -18.73 -48.34 12.88
C THR A 417 -20.05 -49.03 13.14
N LEU A 418 -21.07 -48.80 12.31
CA LEU A 418 -22.32 -49.56 12.30
C LEU A 418 -22.21 -50.74 11.35
N ASP A 419 -22.63 -51.91 11.81
CA ASP A 419 -22.79 -53.10 10.98
C ASP A 419 -24.29 -53.22 10.65
N GLU A 420 -24.72 -52.44 9.67
CA GLU A 420 -26.12 -52.36 9.28
C GLU A 420 -26.50 -53.55 8.41
N GLU A 421 -27.52 -54.30 8.82
CA GLU A 421 -28.06 -55.46 8.12
C GLU A 421 -29.60 -55.40 8.04
N SER A 422 -30.18 -56.25 7.20
CA SER A 422 -31.64 -56.43 7.15
C SER A 422 -32.14 -57.24 8.34
N VAL A 423 -32.74 -56.59 9.32
CA VAL A 423 -33.16 -57.19 10.58
C VAL A 423 -34.67 -57.45 10.57
N ASN A 424 -35.08 -58.69 10.90
CA ASN A 424 -36.49 -59.00 11.18
C ASN A 424 -36.86 -58.33 12.50
N LEU A 425 -37.65 -57.24 12.43
CA LEU A 425 -37.98 -56.43 13.58
C LEU A 425 -38.80 -57.20 14.62
N LEU A 426 -39.78 -57.98 14.18
CA LEU A 426 -40.61 -58.75 15.11
C LEU A 426 -39.77 -59.76 15.89
N GLU A 427 -38.94 -60.58 15.23
CA GLU A 427 -38.04 -61.51 15.84
C GLU A 427 -37.09 -60.90 16.87
N LEU A 428 -36.53 -59.70 16.52
CA LEU A 428 -35.63 -58.96 17.42
C LEU A 428 -36.37 -58.53 18.68
N LEU A 429 -37.60 -58.00 18.53
CA LEU A 429 -38.41 -57.54 19.67
C LEU A 429 -38.88 -58.68 20.56
N GLU A 430 -39.33 -59.79 19.96
CA GLU A 430 -39.69 -61.02 20.70
C GLU A 430 -38.48 -61.56 21.48
N ASN A 431 -37.29 -61.55 20.87
CA ASN A 431 -36.05 -61.97 21.55
C ASN A 431 -35.72 -61.04 22.75
N ALA A 432 -35.88 -59.71 22.56
CA ALA A 432 -35.66 -58.78 23.66
C ALA A 432 -36.62 -58.99 24.82
N ILE A 433 -37.89 -59.26 24.56
CA ILE A 433 -38.90 -59.62 25.56
C ILE A 433 -38.59 -60.97 26.22
N ALA A 434 -38.26 -62.00 25.42
CA ALA A 434 -37.96 -63.34 25.93
C ALA A 434 -36.77 -63.35 26.91
N LEU A 435 -35.73 -62.55 26.67
CA LEU A 435 -34.58 -62.40 27.57
C LEU A 435 -34.95 -61.84 28.95
N HIS A 436 -36.04 -61.12 29.05
CA HIS A 436 -36.46 -60.44 30.27
C HIS A 436 -37.73 -61.08 30.91
N SER A 437 -38.39 -61.99 30.21
CA SER A 437 -39.66 -62.61 30.65
C SER A 437 -39.52 -63.33 31.99
N ALA A 438 -38.48 -64.15 32.15
CA ALA A 438 -38.24 -64.87 33.42
C ALA A 438 -37.98 -63.90 34.59
N THR A 439 -37.23 -62.82 34.38
CA THR A 439 -36.94 -61.82 35.38
C THR A 439 -38.19 -61.04 35.79
N ALA A 440 -39.01 -60.64 34.79
CA ALA A 440 -40.28 -59.95 35.04
C ALA A 440 -41.28 -60.85 35.78
N THR A 441 -41.41 -62.11 35.38
CA THR A 441 -42.28 -63.09 36.04
C THR A 441 -41.87 -63.31 37.50
N ASN A 442 -40.56 -63.49 37.76
CA ASN A 442 -40.04 -63.65 39.09
C ASN A 442 -40.23 -62.39 39.97
N ALA A 443 -40.30 -61.23 39.35
CA ALA A 443 -40.60 -59.95 40.04
C ALA A 443 -42.11 -59.67 40.15
N GLY A 444 -42.98 -60.52 39.58
CA GLY A 444 -44.43 -60.35 39.61
C GLY A 444 -44.91 -59.19 38.71
N LEU A 445 -44.20 -58.89 37.66
CA LEU A 445 -44.50 -57.79 36.72
C LEU A 445 -45.13 -58.33 35.44
N ASP A 446 -46.11 -57.60 34.92
CA ASP A 446 -46.70 -57.84 33.63
C ASP A 446 -45.83 -57.24 32.51
N LEU A 447 -45.25 -58.09 31.66
CA LEU A 447 -44.40 -57.64 30.53
C LEU A 447 -45.17 -57.76 29.22
N HIS A 448 -45.44 -56.63 28.57
CA HIS A 448 -46.24 -56.55 27.35
C HIS A 448 -45.46 -56.00 26.17
N LEU A 449 -45.75 -56.54 24.97
CA LEU A 449 -45.26 -56.04 23.69
C LEU A 449 -46.46 -55.55 22.88
N ASP A 450 -46.46 -54.30 22.46
CA ASP A 450 -47.49 -53.70 21.64
C ASP A 450 -46.87 -53.16 20.32
N LEU A 451 -47.40 -53.66 19.22
CA LEU A 451 -46.87 -53.38 17.88
C LEU A 451 -47.91 -52.69 17.00
N ASP A 452 -47.52 -51.61 16.39
CA ASP A 452 -48.35 -50.94 15.37
C ASP A 452 -48.56 -51.92 14.18
N PRO A 453 -49.79 -52.10 13.70
CA PRO A 453 -50.10 -52.94 12.52
C PRO A 453 -49.35 -52.52 11.25
N ASN A 454 -48.88 -51.28 11.15
CA ASN A 454 -48.17 -50.75 10.00
C ASN A 454 -46.64 -50.88 10.08
N LEU A 455 -46.10 -51.59 11.08
CA LEU A 455 -44.68 -51.80 11.21
C LEU A 455 -44.11 -52.63 10.05
N PRO A 456 -42.99 -52.22 9.46
CA PRO A 456 -42.32 -53.02 8.45
C PRO A 456 -41.75 -54.30 9.08
N LYS A 457 -41.86 -55.42 8.35
CA LYS A 457 -41.33 -56.70 8.80
C LYS A 457 -39.81 -56.71 8.94
N PHE A 458 -39.12 -55.98 8.05
CA PHE A 458 -37.67 -55.82 8.06
C PHE A 458 -37.28 -54.36 8.10
N ILE A 459 -36.23 -54.03 8.87
CA ILE A 459 -35.59 -52.72 8.93
C ILE A 459 -34.09 -52.88 8.67
N PHE A 460 -33.47 -51.87 8.09
CA PHE A 460 -32.03 -51.85 7.84
C PHE A 460 -31.34 -51.11 8.98
N THR A 461 -30.65 -51.86 9.86
CA THR A 461 -30.06 -51.33 11.10
C THR A 461 -29.01 -52.30 11.65
N ASP A 462 -28.21 -51.82 12.62
CA ASP A 462 -27.31 -52.68 13.39
C ASP A 462 -28.12 -53.43 14.48
N ARG A 463 -28.30 -54.73 14.24
CA ARG A 463 -29.03 -55.65 15.14
C ARG A 463 -28.48 -55.64 16.55
N THR A 464 -27.15 -55.65 16.69
CA THR A 464 -26.47 -55.77 17.98
C THR A 464 -26.66 -54.50 18.80
N LYS A 465 -26.49 -53.30 18.17
CA LYS A 465 -26.65 -52.01 18.80
C LYS A 465 -28.11 -51.74 19.18
N LEU A 466 -29.05 -52.03 18.31
CA LEU A 466 -30.48 -51.91 18.61
C LEU A 466 -30.86 -52.83 19.80
N MET A 467 -30.43 -54.08 19.78
CA MET A 467 -30.65 -54.99 20.90
C MET A 467 -30.04 -54.46 22.22
N GLN A 468 -28.85 -53.90 22.17
CA GLN A 468 -28.17 -53.30 23.31
C GLN A 468 -28.97 -52.14 23.93
N VAL A 469 -29.54 -51.24 23.10
CA VAL A 469 -30.42 -50.17 23.57
C VAL A 469 -31.67 -50.73 24.23
N LEU A 470 -32.35 -51.68 23.58
CA LEU A 470 -33.57 -52.31 24.13
C LEU A 470 -33.32 -53.03 25.46
N ILE A 471 -32.23 -53.82 25.57
CA ILE A 471 -31.83 -54.48 26.79
C ILE A 471 -31.58 -53.47 27.94
N ASN A 472 -30.87 -52.37 27.63
CA ASN A 472 -30.61 -51.32 28.63
C ASN A 472 -31.90 -50.70 29.14
N LEU A 473 -32.84 -50.38 28.26
CA LEU A 473 -34.10 -49.72 28.66
C LEU A 473 -35.03 -50.70 29.38
N LEU A 474 -35.22 -51.96 28.88
CA LEU A 474 -36.05 -52.98 29.50
C LEU A 474 -35.52 -53.41 30.85
N SER A 475 -34.20 -53.62 30.98
CA SER A 475 -33.60 -53.99 32.26
C SER A 475 -33.77 -52.90 33.32
N ASN A 476 -33.67 -51.62 32.94
CA ASN A 476 -33.95 -50.50 33.83
C ASN A 476 -35.43 -50.47 34.24
N ALA A 477 -36.36 -50.61 33.29
CA ALA A 477 -37.78 -50.63 33.58
C ALA A 477 -38.17 -51.72 34.59
N ILE A 478 -37.70 -52.96 34.38
CA ILE A 478 -37.95 -54.07 35.29
C ILE A 478 -37.29 -53.84 36.65
N LYS A 479 -36.07 -53.34 36.68
CA LYS A 479 -35.32 -53.06 37.90
C LYS A 479 -35.98 -52.04 38.81
N PHE A 480 -36.59 -50.99 38.24
CA PHE A 480 -37.16 -49.89 39.02
C PHE A 480 -38.69 -50.01 39.22
N THR A 481 -39.30 -51.08 38.76
CA THR A 481 -40.71 -51.38 38.97
C THR A 481 -40.85 -52.47 40.02
N THR A 482 -41.56 -52.19 41.11
CA THR A 482 -41.80 -53.16 42.20
C THR A 482 -43.10 -53.95 41.98
N TYR A 483 -44.14 -53.32 41.44
CA TYR A 483 -45.44 -53.91 41.12
C TYR A 483 -46.02 -53.22 39.86
N GLY A 484 -46.79 -53.93 39.07
CA GLY A 484 -47.48 -53.42 37.89
C GLY A 484 -46.92 -53.97 36.62
N PHE A 485 -46.58 -53.10 35.64
CA PHE A 485 -46.25 -53.52 34.30
C PHE A 485 -45.01 -52.85 33.73
N VAL A 486 -44.42 -53.49 32.72
CA VAL A 486 -43.43 -52.93 31.79
C VAL A 486 -43.95 -53.18 30.40
N HIS A 487 -44.02 -52.13 29.58
CA HIS A 487 -44.64 -52.16 28.29
C HIS A 487 -43.66 -51.64 27.24
N LEU A 488 -43.31 -52.48 26.26
CA LEU A 488 -42.56 -52.12 25.06
C LEU A 488 -43.56 -51.87 23.92
N ARG A 489 -43.67 -50.62 23.49
CA ARG A 489 -44.47 -50.28 22.31
C ARG A 489 -43.58 -49.79 21.20
N VAL A 490 -43.88 -50.21 19.95
CA VAL A 490 -43.16 -49.84 18.76
C VAL A 490 -44.17 -49.35 17.72
N GLN A 491 -43.95 -48.17 17.18
CA GLN A 491 -44.85 -47.56 16.21
C GLN A 491 -44.08 -46.85 15.09
N VAL A 492 -44.71 -46.71 13.92
CA VAL A 492 -44.21 -45.87 12.85
C VAL A 492 -44.62 -44.41 13.08
N VAL A 493 -43.70 -43.49 12.91
CA VAL A 493 -43.96 -42.03 12.86
C VAL A 493 -43.90 -41.61 11.39
N PRO A 494 -45.05 -41.56 10.70
CA PRO A 494 -45.08 -41.38 9.23
C PRO A 494 -44.54 -40.00 8.82
N ALA A 495 -44.75 -38.95 9.65
CA ALA A 495 -44.35 -37.59 9.35
C ALA A 495 -42.81 -37.46 9.22
N ASP A 496 -42.05 -38.26 9.97
CA ASP A 496 -40.59 -38.14 10.09
C ASP A 496 -39.82 -39.31 9.44
N HIS A 497 -40.53 -40.26 8.80
CA HIS A 497 -39.93 -41.49 8.32
C HIS A 497 -39.07 -42.22 9.36
N LYS A 498 -39.56 -42.30 10.60
CA LYS A 498 -38.87 -42.89 11.75
C LYS A 498 -39.72 -44.01 12.37
N ILE A 499 -39.04 -44.95 13.00
CA ILE A 499 -39.65 -45.89 13.93
C ILE A 499 -39.38 -45.37 15.35
N GLN A 500 -40.44 -45.31 16.15
CA GLN A 500 -40.37 -44.94 17.55
C GLN A 500 -40.57 -46.19 18.41
N PHE A 501 -39.65 -46.35 19.35
CA PHE A 501 -39.69 -47.33 20.40
C PHE A 501 -39.98 -46.60 21.70
N SER A 502 -40.86 -47.15 22.51
CA SER A 502 -41.15 -46.65 23.85
C SER A 502 -41.19 -47.79 24.86
N VAL A 503 -40.44 -47.63 25.94
CA VAL A 503 -40.43 -48.52 27.08
C VAL A 503 -41.05 -47.80 28.28
N SER A 504 -42.27 -48.21 28.66
CA SER A 504 -43.02 -47.63 29.78
C SER A 504 -42.99 -48.58 30.97
N ASP A 505 -42.77 -48.03 32.11
CA ASP A 505 -42.82 -48.71 33.41
C ASP A 505 -43.80 -48.04 34.37
N SER A 506 -44.36 -48.83 35.30
CA SER A 506 -45.19 -48.32 36.43
C SER A 506 -44.41 -48.21 37.72
N GLY A 507 -43.10 -47.94 37.62
CA GLY A 507 -42.19 -47.92 38.74
C GLY A 507 -42.18 -46.58 39.51
N ILE A 508 -41.12 -46.36 40.27
CA ILE A 508 -40.96 -45.21 41.16
C ILE A 508 -40.88 -43.86 40.44
N GLY A 509 -40.68 -43.84 39.12
CA GLY A 509 -40.45 -42.63 38.37
C GLY A 509 -39.17 -41.88 38.74
N ILE A 510 -38.97 -40.74 38.10
CA ILE A 510 -37.73 -39.91 38.28
C ILE A 510 -38.10 -38.53 38.83
N PRO A 511 -37.56 -38.16 40.00
CA PRO A 511 -37.78 -36.83 40.57
C PRO A 511 -37.33 -35.71 39.63
N GLN A 512 -38.09 -34.62 39.52
CA GLN A 512 -37.83 -33.51 38.62
C GLN A 512 -36.44 -32.91 38.78
N GLN A 513 -35.92 -32.88 40.01
CA GLN A 513 -34.58 -32.37 40.31
C GLN A 513 -33.45 -33.22 39.72
N GLN A 514 -33.71 -34.49 39.38
CA GLN A 514 -32.73 -35.43 38.89
C GLN A 514 -32.89 -35.75 37.40
N GLN A 515 -33.93 -35.21 36.76
CA GLN A 515 -34.23 -35.47 35.34
C GLN A 515 -33.16 -34.94 34.39
N HIS A 516 -32.51 -33.85 34.70
CA HIS A 516 -31.48 -33.23 33.85
C HIS A 516 -30.20 -34.06 33.69
N CYS A 517 -29.98 -35.03 34.55
CA CYS A 517 -28.74 -35.82 34.61
C CYS A 517 -28.95 -37.34 34.33
N VAL A 518 -30.10 -37.72 33.85
CA VAL A 518 -30.46 -39.13 33.59
C VAL A 518 -29.53 -39.79 32.56
N PHE A 519 -29.02 -39.05 31.59
CA PHE A 519 -28.08 -39.52 30.58
C PHE A 519 -26.62 -39.19 30.87
N ASP A 520 -26.32 -38.61 32.05
CA ASP A 520 -24.93 -38.31 32.45
C ASP A 520 -24.17 -39.60 32.77
N ARG A 521 -22.90 -39.68 32.37
CA ARG A 521 -22.02 -40.83 32.60
C ARG A 521 -21.66 -40.95 34.08
N PHE A 522 -21.67 -42.19 34.59
CA PHE A 522 -21.33 -42.55 36.00
C PHE A 522 -22.27 -41.95 37.04
N ARG A 523 -23.41 -41.43 36.70
CA ARG A 523 -24.34 -40.83 37.62
C ARG A 523 -25.46 -41.81 37.97
N GLN A 524 -25.71 -41.95 39.26
CA GLN A 524 -26.80 -42.79 39.82
C GLN A 524 -27.74 -41.87 40.60
N LEU A 525 -29.04 -42.15 40.49
CA LEU A 525 -30.05 -41.40 41.22
C LEU A 525 -30.06 -41.84 42.69
N ASP A 526 -29.86 -40.93 43.64
CA ASP A 526 -29.82 -41.20 45.07
C ASP A 526 -31.21 -41.44 45.65
N ASN A 527 -31.64 -42.74 45.66
CA ASN A 527 -32.82 -43.18 46.43
C ASN A 527 -32.47 -44.45 47.22
N PHE A 528 -33.13 -44.62 48.38
CA PHE A 528 -32.91 -45.75 49.29
C PHE A 528 -33.07 -47.13 48.60
N ILE A 529 -33.87 -47.21 47.56
CA ILE A 529 -34.15 -48.43 46.79
C ILE A 529 -33.02 -48.69 45.78
N THR A 530 -32.39 -47.66 45.22
CA THR A 530 -31.29 -47.78 44.23
C THR A 530 -29.99 -48.30 44.85
N ARG A 531 -29.75 -48.07 46.12
CA ARG A 531 -28.55 -48.57 46.84
C ARG A 531 -28.53 -50.11 46.99
N ARG A 532 -29.70 -50.78 47.01
CA ARG A 532 -29.79 -52.25 47.14
C ARG A 532 -29.67 -52.96 45.76
N GLN A 533 -29.94 -52.28 44.68
CA GLN A 533 -30.04 -52.91 43.36
C GLN A 533 -28.92 -52.57 42.39
N GLY A 534 -27.86 -51.90 42.79
CA GLY A 534 -26.60 -51.60 42.08
C GLY A 534 -26.73 -51.39 40.57
N GLY A 535 -25.97 -50.40 40.01
CA GLY A 535 -25.88 -50.20 38.57
C GLY A 535 -24.63 -49.42 38.27
N SER A 536 -24.12 -49.42 37.05
CA SER A 536 -22.90 -48.69 36.65
C SER A 536 -23.08 -47.19 36.39
N GLY A 537 -24.33 -46.74 36.18
CA GLY A 537 -24.61 -45.39 35.72
C GLY A 537 -24.14 -45.11 34.28
N LEU A 538 -23.83 -46.17 33.53
CA LEU A 538 -23.33 -46.05 32.15
C LEU A 538 -24.36 -46.51 31.10
N GLY A 539 -25.38 -47.29 31.50
CA GLY A 539 -26.31 -47.90 30.53
C GLY A 539 -27.13 -46.89 29.71
N LEU A 540 -27.74 -45.92 30.42
CA LEU A 540 -28.54 -44.89 29.75
C LEU A 540 -27.68 -43.91 28.92
N ALA A 541 -26.48 -43.55 29.40
CA ALA A 541 -25.53 -42.77 28.62
C ALA A 541 -25.09 -43.48 27.32
N LEU A 542 -24.77 -44.80 27.44
CA LEU A 542 -24.44 -45.62 26.29
C LEU A 542 -25.62 -45.77 25.31
N ALA A 543 -26.85 -45.96 25.86
CA ALA A 543 -28.05 -46.04 25.01
C ALA A 543 -28.24 -44.75 24.20
N LYS A 544 -28.01 -43.58 24.83
CA LYS A 544 -28.06 -42.30 24.16
C LYS A 544 -26.99 -42.18 23.07
N ASP A 545 -25.73 -42.44 23.40
CA ASP A 545 -24.62 -42.34 22.46
C ASP A 545 -24.81 -43.31 21.27
N ILE A 546 -25.37 -44.53 21.48
CA ILE A 546 -25.69 -45.48 20.42
C ILE A 546 -26.84 -44.95 19.51
N VAL A 547 -27.93 -44.48 20.12
CA VAL A 547 -29.08 -43.96 19.35
C VAL A 547 -28.65 -42.72 18.54
N ASP A 548 -27.91 -41.81 19.13
CA ASP A 548 -27.38 -40.64 18.43
C ASP A 548 -26.46 -41.06 17.28
N PHE A 549 -25.60 -42.07 17.47
CA PHE A 549 -24.72 -42.62 16.44
C PHE A 549 -25.48 -43.34 15.31
N MET A 550 -26.63 -43.95 15.63
CA MET A 550 -27.54 -44.56 14.64
C MET A 550 -28.42 -43.52 13.92
N GLY A 551 -28.26 -42.23 14.20
CA GLY A 551 -29.01 -41.12 13.59
C GLY A 551 -30.42 -40.96 14.15
N GLY A 552 -30.67 -41.48 15.36
CA GLY A 552 -31.91 -41.35 16.11
C GLY A 552 -31.88 -40.27 17.15
N GLU A 553 -32.91 -40.23 17.99
CA GLU A 553 -33.05 -39.33 19.14
C GLU A 553 -33.64 -40.16 20.32
N ILE A 554 -33.16 -39.89 21.55
CA ILE A 554 -33.67 -40.54 22.78
C ILE A 554 -34.07 -39.49 23.82
N TRP A 555 -35.26 -39.72 24.42
CA TRP A 555 -35.77 -38.84 25.46
C TRP A 555 -36.63 -39.65 26.43
N PHE A 556 -37.18 -39.04 27.50
CA PHE A 556 -38.05 -39.69 28.44
C PHE A 556 -39.11 -38.74 29.00
N GLU A 557 -40.21 -39.32 29.47
CA GLU A 557 -41.22 -38.68 30.30
C GLU A 557 -41.38 -39.46 31.60
N SER A 558 -41.36 -38.75 32.74
CA SER A 558 -41.44 -39.42 34.05
C SER A 558 -42.06 -38.54 35.08
N LYS A 559 -42.85 -39.17 35.94
CA LYS A 559 -43.43 -38.53 37.15
C LYS A 559 -43.15 -39.42 38.34
N PRO A 560 -42.74 -38.85 39.50
CA PRO A 560 -42.56 -39.63 40.71
C PRO A 560 -43.80 -40.44 41.08
N ASP A 561 -43.59 -41.71 41.43
CA ASP A 561 -44.59 -42.70 41.83
C ASP A 561 -45.65 -43.07 40.77
N LEU A 562 -45.47 -42.59 39.54
CA LEU A 562 -46.33 -42.94 38.40
C LEU A 562 -45.58 -43.66 37.29
N GLY A 563 -44.27 -43.88 37.44
CA GLY A 563 -43.41 -44.53 36.47
C GLY A 563 -42.71 -43.61 35.50
N SER A 564 -42.02 -44.22 34.53
CA SER A 564 -41.29 -43.55 33.45
C SER A 564 -41.61 -44.17 32.09
N THR A 565 -41.48 -43.36 31.06
CA THR A 565 -41.49 -43.82 29.66
C THR A 565 -40.26 -43.27 28.96
N PHE A 566 -39.41 -44.17 28.54
CA PHE A 566 -38.25 -43.84 27.70
C PHE A 566 -38.61 -44.04 26.24
N PHE A 567 -38.32 -43.06 25.42
CA PHE A 567 -38.58 -43.06 23.98
C PHE A 567 -37.26 -42.99 23.24
N PHE A 568 -37.16 -43.71 22.12
CA PHE A 568 -36.13 -43.43 21.14
C PHE A 568 -36.65 -43.63 19.73
N THR A 569 -36.06 -42.95 18.78
CA THR A 569 -36.39 -43.07 17.36
C THR A 569 -35.18 -43.55 16.57
N LEU A 570 -35.45 -44.27 15.49
CA LEU A 570 -34.45 -44.58 14.48
C LEU A 570 -34.98 -44.24 13.09
N PRO A 571 -34.13 -43.76 12.18
CA PRO A 571 -34.54 -43.50 10.80
C PRO A 571 -34.96 -44.80 10.12
N LEU A 572 -36.09 -44.78 9.42
CA LEU A 572 -36.55 -45.89 8.62
C LEU A 572 -35.77 -45.91 7.30
N LYS A 573 -34.64 -46.61 7.30
CA LYS A 573 -33.86 -46.82 6.09
C LYS A 573 -34.51 -47.94 5.25
N HIS A 574 -34.96 -47.61 4.05
CA HIS A 574 -35.34 -48.63 3.07
C HIS A 574 -34.07 -49.27 2.51
N GLY A 575 -33.85 -50.52 2.82
CA GLY A 575 -32.83 -51.29 2.15
C GLY A 575 -33.17 -51.34 0.64
N GLY A 576 -32.34 -50.71 -0.18
CA GLY A 576 -32.51 -50.77 -1.62
C GLY A 576 -32.32 -52.22 -2.09
N PHE A 577 -33.41 -52.93 -2.24
CA PHE A 577 -33.42 -54.09 -3.15
C PHE A 577 -33.42 -53.49 -4.55
N SER A 578 -32.26 -53.45 -5.21
CA SER A 578 -32.25 -53.46 -6.68
C SER A 578 -32.88 -54.80 -7.12
N GLU A 579 -34.01 -54.69 -7.80
CA GLU A 579 -34.60 -55.83 -8.58
C GLU A 579 -33.56 -56.43 -9.50
#